data_6c8457728eb944f1f8ccc129dbffcda4
#
_entry.id   6c8457728eb944f1f8ccc129dbffcda4
#
_cell.length_a   1.000
_cell.length_b   1.000
_cell.length_c   1.000
_cell.angle_alpha   90.00
_cell.angle_beta   90.00
_cell.angle_gamma   90.00
#
_symmetry.space_group_name_H-M   'P 1'
#
loop_
_entity.id
_entity.type
_entity.pdbx_description
1 polymer ?
#
loop_
_entity_poly.entity_id
_entity_poly.type
_entity_poly.pdbx_seq_one_letter_code
_entity_poly.pdbx_strand_id
1 'polypeptide(L)'
;AYSHLAASEDMNEKEFTENQIKTFIAFQEKINKTFSHKVIYHQCNTSGILNYAHAQFDMVRCGIGMYGFANDVKLQQYLTPIMTLKSVISQLHTLQIGESLGYNRGYIADHITRTATIPVGHADGINRIYGKGKGFVFINGKKASIIGNVCMDMILVDVTEISCQEGDEVIVFDKTHTAETLAESAGTISYELITSMAHRIK
;
A
#
# COMPACT_ATOMS: atom_id res chain seq x y z
N ALA A 1 -13.46 -15.66 -21.39
CA ALA A 1 -12.69 -14.66 -22.16
C ALA A 1 -12.56 -13.37 -21.35
N TYR A 2 -11.40 -12.73 -21.38
CA TYR A 2 -11.20 -11.50 -20.63
C TYR A 2 -10.25 -10.52 -21.33
N SER A 3 -10.35 -9.27 -20.91
CA SER A 3 -9.39 -8.21 -21.13
C SER A 3 -9.14 -7.44 -19.81
N HIS A 4 -8.20 -6.53 -19.78
CA HIS A 4 -7.91 -5.68 -18.61
C HIS A 4 -7.94 -4.22 -19.04
N LEU A 5 -8.74 -3.40 -18.32
CA LEU A 5 -8.78 -1.96 -18.55
C LEU A 5 -7.48 -1.32 -18.05
N ALA A 6 -6.83 -0.55 -18.90
CA ALA A 6 -5.51 -0.01 -18.63
C ALA A 6 -5.52 1.32 -17.88
N ALA A 7 -6.61 2.07 -17.97
CA ALA A 7 -6.72 3.43 -17.42
C ALA A 7 -8.13 3.72 -16.87
N SER A 8 -8.78 2.71 -16.29
CA SER A 8 -10.15 2.86 -15.78
C SER A 8 -10.27 3.73 -14.52
N GLU A 9 -9.16 4.06 -13.88
CA GLU A 9 -9.07 4.97 -12.74
C GLU A 9 -8.94 6.43 -13.13
N ASP A 10 -8.41 6.72 -14.33
CA ASP A 10 -8.17 8.09 -14.80
C ASP A 10 -9.29 8.56 -15.73
N MET A 11 -10.09 9.51 -15.28
CA MET A 11 -11.18 10.07 -16.06
C MET A 11 -10.70 10.93 -17.25
N ASN A 12 -9.45 11.36 -17.29
CA ASN A 12 -8.87 12.03 -18.45
C ASN A 12 -8.66 11.04 -19.61
N GLU A 13 -8.47 9.74 -19.28
CA GLU A 13 -8.32 8.64 -20.23
C GLU A 13 -9.67 7.94 -20.56
N LYS A 14 -10.79 8.60 -20.30
CA LYS A 14 -12.13 8.03 -20.51
C LYS A 14 -12.34 7.56 -21.94
N GLU A 15 -11.95 8.36 -22.94
CA GLU A 15 -12.12 8.00 -24.34
C GLU A 15 -11.33 6.73 -24.70
N PHE A 16 -10.10 6.64 -24.24
CA PHE A 16 -9.27 5.44 -24.41
C PHE A 16 -9.93 4.21 -23.78
N THR A 17 -10.41 4.32 -22.53
CA THR A 17 -11.08 3.23 -21.81
C THR A 17 -12.37 2.79 -22.51
N GLU A 18 -13.20 3.73 -22.97
CA GLU A 18 -14.41 3.42 -23.76
C GLU A 18 -14.09 2.71 -25.08
N ASN A 19 -12.99 3.07 -25.74
CA ASN A 19 -12.54 2.38 -26.94
C ASN A 19 -12.06 0.95 -26.67
N GLN A 20 -11.40 0.69 -25.51
CA GLN A 20 -11.09 -0.67 -25.05
C GLN A 20 -12.38 -1.48 -24.84
N ILE A 21 -13.40 -0.90 -24.21
CA ILE A 21 -14.69 -1.55 -23.95
C ILE A 21 -15.38 -1.89 -25.29
N LYS A 22 -15.47 -0.96 -26.22
CA LYS A 22 -16.04 -1.18 -27.57
C LYS A 22 -15.33 -2.31 -28.31
N THR A 23 -13.99 -2.34 -28.24
CA THR A 23 -13.18 -3.38 -28.87
C THR A 23 -13.48 -4.75 -28.26
N PHE A 24 -13.66 -4.83 -26.95
CA PHE A 24 -13.98 -6.08 -26.27
C PHE A 24 -15.41 -6.56 -26.59
N ILE A 25 -16.38 -5.66 -26.74
CA ILE A 25 -17.75 -5.98 -27.19
C ILE A 25 -17.71 -6.59 -28.60
N ALA A 26 -16.99 -5.96 -29.53
CA ALA A 26 -16.86 -6.49 -30.90
C ALA A 26 -16.16 -7.88 -30.91
N PHE A 27 -15.21 -8.11 -30.01
CA PHE A 27 -14.60 -9.42 -29.81
C PHE A 27 -15.62 -10.44 -29.28
N GLN A 28 -16.42 -10.08 -28.27
CA GLN A 28 -17.48 -10.91 -27.70
C GLN A 28 -18.47 -11.38 -28.80
N GLU A 29 -18.90 -10.47 -29.67
CA GLU A 29 -19.79 -10.81 -30.78
C GLU A 29 -19.20 -11.84 -31.74
N LYS A 30 -17.90 -11.73 -32.05
CA LYS A 30 -17.20 -12.71 -32.91
C LYS A 30 -17.10 -14.08 -32.24
N ILE A 31 -16.75 -14.12 -30.95
CA ILE A 31 -16.65 -15.36 -30.19
C ILE A 31 -18.01 -16.07 -30.12
N ASN A 32 -19.09 -15.33 -29.82
CA ASN A 32 -20.44 -15.90 -29.74
C ASN A 32 -20.95 -16.46 -31.08
N LYS A 33 -20.46 -15.95 -32.21
CA LYS A 33 -20.76 -16.51 -33.54
C LYS A 33 -19.92 -17.75 -33.85
N THR A 34 -18.78 -17.92 -33.23
CA THR A 34 -17.81 -18.98 -33.53
C THR A 34 -18.01 -20.22 -32.64
N PHE A 35 -18.34 -19.98 -31.37
CA PHE A 35 -18.47 -21.03 -30.37
C PHE A 35 -19.93 -21.27 -29.99
N SER A 36 -20.34 -22.55 -29.92
CA SER A 36 -21.71 -22.93 -29.54
C SER A 36 -21.92 -23.02 -28.02
N HIS A 37 -20.84 -23.09 -27.23
CA HIS A 37 -20.93 -23.13 -25.77
C HIS A 37 -20.91 -21.72 -25.18
N LYS A 38 -21.51 -21.56 -23.99
CA LYS A 38 -21.52 -20.30 -23.26
C LYS A 38 -20.11 -19.92 -22.82
N VAL A 39 -19.66 -18.72 -23.19
CA VAL A 39 -18.41 -18.11 -22.75
C VAL A 39 -18.72 -17.05 -21.68
N ILE A 40 -17.97 -17.05 -20.58
CA ILE A 40 -18.04 -16.01 -19.55
C ILE A 40 -17.08 -14.87 -19.94
N TYR A 41 -17.59 -13.65 -19.99
CA TYR A 41 -16.83 -12.45 -20.35
C TYR A 41 -16.63 -11.56 -19.13
N HIS A 42 -15.41 -11.03 -18.98
CA HIS A 42 -15.11 -10.07 -17.91
C HIS A 42 -13.98 -9.12 -18.29
N GLN A 43 -14.10 -7.86 -17.93
CA GLN A 43 -13.12 -6.83 -18.25
C GLN A 43 -12.79 -5.96 -17.04
N CYS A 44 -13.78 -5.57 -16.22
CA CYS A 44 -13.60 -4.64 -15.11
C CYS A 44 -12.69 -5.19 -14.00
N ASN A 45 -11.70 -4.37 -13.63
CA ASN A 45 -10.98 -4.38 -12.35
C ASN A 45 -11.76 -3.52 -11.33
N THR A 46 -11.22 -3.22 -10.16
CA THR A 46 -11.87 -2.38 -9.13
C THR A 46 -12.34 -1.04 -9.70
N SER A 47 -11.47 -0.31 -10.37
CA SER A 47 -11.81 1.01 -10.95
C SER A 47 -12.86 0.89 -12.06
N GLY A 48 -12.78 -0.16 -12.88
CA GLY A 48 -13.78 -0.47 -13.90
C GLY A 48 -15.16 -0.77 -13.30
N ILE A 49 -15.22 -1.48 -12.17
CA ILE A 49 -16.47 -1.74 -11.43
C ILE A 49 -17.13 -0.43 -11.01
N LEU A 50 -16.34 0.50 -10.48
CA LEU A 50 -16.83 1.76 -9.91
C LEU A 50 -17.20 2.79 -11.01
N ASN A 51 -16.41 2.87 -12.09
CA ASN A 51 -16.51 3.94 -13.08
C ASN A 51 -17.25 3.53 -14.36
N TYR A 52 -17.31 2.23 -14.70
CA TYR A 52 -17.82 1.73 -15.99
C TYR A 52 -18.81 0.57 -15.79
N ALA A 53 -19.90 0.82 -15.06
CA ALA A 53 -20.90 -0.21 -14.71
C ALA A 53 -21.44 -0.96 -15.94
N HIS A 54 -21.52 -0.31 -17.09
CA HIS A 54 -21.98 -0.90 -18.34
C HIS A 54 -21.00 -1.95 -18.95
N ALA A 55 -19.75 -1.99 -18.45
CA ALA A 55 -18.70 -2.91 -18.91
C ALA A 55 -18.49 -4.10 -17.95
N GLN A 56 -19.38 -4.36 -17.02
CA GLN A 56 -19.22 -5.46 -16.03
C GLN A 56 -19.40 -6.85 -16.65
N PHE A 57 -20.15 -6.96 -17.76
CA PHE A 57 -20.43 -8.22 -18.47
C PHE A 57 -20.96 -9.32 -17.52
N ASP A 58 -20.45 -10.57 -17.67
CA ASP A 58 -20.89 -11.70 -16.84
C ASP A 58 -20.21 -11.77 -15.47
N MET A 59 -19.02 -11.15 -15.32
CA MET A 59 -18.21 -11.22 -14.12
C MET A 59 -17.30 -10.00 -13.99
N VAL A 60 -16.92 -9.65 -12.78
CA VAL A 60 -15.95 -8.60 -12.47
C VAL A 60 -14.78 -9.17 -11.63
N ARG A 61 -13.66 -8.45 -11.62
CA ARG A 61 -12.48 -8.79 -10.82
C ARG A 61 -12.22 -7.68 -9.80
N CYS A 62 -12.83 -7.81 -8.62
CA CYS A 62 -12.56 -6.90 -7.52
C CYS A 62 -11.22 -7.28 -6.88
N GLY A 63 -10.23 -6.40 -6.98
CA GLY A 63 -8.91 -6.53 -6.37
C GLY A 63 -8.79 -5.66 -5.12
N ILE A 64 -8.13 -4.53 -5.24
CA ILE A 64 -7.82 -3.63 -4.13
C ILE A 64 -9.07 -3.07 -3.43
N GLY A 65 -10.20 -3.00 -4.13
CA GLY A 65 -11.48 -2.61 -3.53
C GLY A 65 -11.92 -3.53 -2.40
N MET A 66 -11.50 -4.80 -2.40
CA MET A 66 -11.75 -5.73 -1.29
C MET A 66 -10.97 -5.35 -0.03
N TYR A 67 -9.86 -4.64 -0.18
CA TYR A 67 -9.06 -4.10 0.94
C TYR A 67 -9.50 -2.69 1.36
N GLY A 68 -10.53 -2.15 0.68
CA GLY A 68 -11.09 -0.85 1.02
C GLY A 68 -10.40 0.34 0.37
N PHE A 69 -9.73 0.14 -0.76
CA PHE A 69 -9.08 1.22 -1.51
C PHE A 69 -9.64 1.38 -2.91
N ALA A 70 -9.84 2.64 -3.32
CA ALA A 70 -10.11 3.04 -4.69
C ALA A 70 -8.94 3.87 -5.23
N ASN A 71 -8.71 3.84 -6.55
CA ASN A 71 -7.69 4.68 -7.18
C ASN A 71 -8.23 6.09 -7.54
N ASP A 72 -9.41 6.42 -7.08
CA ASP A 72 -10.05 7.73 -7.24
C ASP A 72 -10.50 8.25 -5.86
N VAL A 73 -10.04 9.44 -5.49
CA VAL A 73 -10.35 10.09 -4.20
C VAL A 73 -11.87 10.24 -3.99
N LYS A 74 -12.64 10.52 -5.05
CA LYS A 74 -14.09 10.67 -4.96
C LYS A 74 -14.79 9.34 -4.65
N LEU A 75 -14.22 8.24 -5.12
CA LEU A 75 -14.77 6.90 -4.91
C LEU A 75 -14.27 6.29 -3.59
N GLN A 76 -13.15 6.75 -3.07
CA GLN A 76 -12.62 6.30 -1.78
C GLN A 76 -13.62 6.48 -0.63
N GLN A 77 -14.48 7.50 -0.68
CA GLN A 77 -15.51 7.74 0.35
C GLN A 77 -16.52 6.58 0.50
N TYR A 78 -16.66 5.71 -0.50
CA TYR A 78 -17.55 4.54 -0.46
C TYR A 78 -16.86 3.27 0.03
N LEU A 79 -15.56 3.32 0.27
CA LEU A 79 -14.76 2.18 0.69
C LEU A 79 -14.10 2.46 2.04
N THR A 80 -13.96 1.42 2.84
CA THR A 80 -13.30 1.52 4.16
C THR A 80 -12.10 0.59 4.19
N PRO A 81 -10.87 1.08 4.44
CA PRO A 81 -9.70 0.24 4.63
C PRO A 81 -9.94 -0.77 5.77
N ILE A 82 -9.70 -2.05 5.48
CA ILE A 82 -9.97 -3.15 6.42
C ILE A 82 -8.71 -3.76 7.01
N MET A 83 -7.54 -3.43 6.46
CA MET A 83 -6.27 -4.01 6.88
C MET A 83 -5.57 -3.11 7.89
N THR A 84 -5.05 -3.72 8.94
CA THR A 84 -4.22 -3.06 9.96
C THR A 84 -2.94 -3.85 10.14
N LEU A 85 -1.79 -3.17 10.13
CA LEU A 85 -0.49 -3.74 10.49
C LEU A 85 0.03 -3.05 11.74
N LYS A 86 0.26 -3.85 12.76
CA LYS A 86 0.78 -3.41 14.06
C LYS A 86 2.06 -4.14 14.42
N SER A 87 2.85 -3.52 15.27
CA SER A 87 4.04 -4.08 15.88
C SER A 87 4.19 -3.52 17.30
N VAL A 88 5.36 -3.69 17.91
CA VAL A 88 5.68 -3.16 19.23
C VAL A 88 7.07 -2.53 19.22
N ILE A 89 7.36 -1.68 20.20
CA ILE A 89 8.73 -1.25 20.46
C ILE A 89 9.47 -2.41 21.15
N SER A 90 10.49 -2.94 20.49
CA SER A 90 11.33 -4.01 21.06
C SER A 90 12.51 -3.49 21.85
N GLN A 91 13.02 -2.29 21.53
CA GLN A 91 14.15 -1.67 22.22
C GLN A 91 14.12 -0.16 22.03
N LEU A 92 14.53 0.56 23.06
CA LEU A 92 14.81 2.00 23.01
C LEU A 92 16.31 2.25 23.18
N HIS A 93 16.85 3.20 22.42
CA HIS A 93 18.25 3.60 22.50
C HIS A 93 18.38 5.12 22.34
N THR A 94 19.44 5.71 22.89
CA THR A 94 19.75 7.13 22.73
C THR A 94 21.10 7.27 22.07
N LEU A 95 21.13 7.90 20.90
CA LEU A 95 22.33 8.24 20.16
C LEU A 95 22.86 9.60 20.60
N GLN A 96 24.16 9.69 20.81
CA GLN A 96 24.88 10.94 20.99
C GLN A 96 25.21 11.55 19.63
N ILE A 97 25.49 12.85 19.59
CA ILE A 97 25.90 13.55 18.37
C ILE A 97 27.11 12.84 17.73
N GLY A 98 27.02 12.56 16.42
CA GLY A 98 28.05 11.87 15.64
C GLY A 98 27.97 10.34 15.68
N GLU A 99 27.17 9.76 16.58
CA GLU A 99 26.90 8.33 16.55
C GLU A 99 26.05 7.94 15.35
N SER A 100 26.18 6.72 14.91
CA SER A 100 25.49 6.23 13.71
C SER A 100 24.66 4.99 13.97
N LEU A 101 23.64 4.78 13.12
CA LEU A 101 22.66 3.74 13.27
C LEU A 101 22.43 3.03 11.94
N GLY A 102 22.20 1.70 12.05
CA GLY A 102 21.84 0.83 10.93
C GLY A 102 22.97 0.52 9.95
N TYR A 103 22.66 -0.33 8.96
CA TYR A 103 23.62 -0.75 7.95
C TYR A 103 24.20 0.41 7.17
N ASN A 104 25.53 0.32 6.92
CA ASN A 104 26.29 1.35 6.19
C ASN A 104 26.16 2.75 6.84
N ARG A 105 26.00 2.80 8.17
CA ARG A 105 25.80 4.05 8.91
C ARG A 105 24.73 4.93 8.28
N GLY A 106 23.59 4.30 7.93
CA GLY A 106 22.52 4.92 7.12
C GLY A 106 21.87 6.15 7.75
N TYR A 107 22.08 6.37 9.05
CA TYR A 107 21.76 7.59 9.80
C TYR A 107 22.95 7.96 10.69
N ILE A 108 23.25 9.25 10.77
CA ILE A 108 24.26 9.82 11.70
C ILE A 108 23.53 10.90 12.49
N ALA A 109 23.57 10.82 13.81
CA ALA A 109 22.89 11.75 14.69
C ALA A 109 23.59 13.12 14.67
N ASP A 110 22.87 14.17 14.32
CA ASP A 110 23.29 15.59 14.38
C ASP A 110 22.85 16.27 15.68
N HIS A 111 21.98 15.64 16.44
CA HIS A 111 21.53 16.00 17.78
C HIS A 111 21.37 14.73 18.62
N ILE A 112 21.12 14.88 19.93
CA ILE A 112 20.79 13.74 20.79
C ILE A 112 19.46 13.16 20.31
N THR A 113 19.49 11.94 19.77
CA THR A 113 18.34 11.31 19.11
C THR A 113 17.91 10.07 19.88
N ARG A 114 16.68 10.02 20.36
CA ARG A 114 16.09 8.82 20.94
C ARG A 114 15.45 7.99 19.84
N THR A 115 15.82 6.71 19.79
CA THR A 115 15.38 5.79 18.71
C THR A 115 14.62 4.61 19.28
N ALA A 116 13.68 4.07 18.51
CA ALA A 116 13.00 2.83 18.80
C ALA A 116 13.26 1.81 17.69
N THR A 117 13.51 0.57 18.08
CA THR A 117 13.60 -0.60 17.21
C THR A 117 12.24 -1.27 17.14
N ILE A 118 11.72 -1.45 15.93
CA ILE A 118 10.43 -2.07 15.66
C ILE A 118 10.69 -3.37 14.86
N PRO A 119 10.26 -4.56 15.34
CA PRO A 119 10.54 -5.85 14.72
C PRO A 119 9.63 -6.11 13.52
N VAL A 120 9.76 -5.28 12.49
CA VAL A 120 9.16 -5.42 11.17
C VAL A 120 10.11 -4.82 10.13
N GLY A 121 10.39 -5.53 9.05
CA GLY A 121 11.37 -5.09 8.06
C GLY A 121 11.02 -5.51 6.64
N HIS A 122 12.02 -5.51 5.75
CA HIS A 122 11.74 -5.79 4.34
C HIS A 122 11.35 -7.26 4.07
N ALA A 123 11.69 -8.19 4.95
CA ALA A 123 11.21 -9.58 4.87
C ALA A 123 9.74 -9.71 5.29
N ASP A 124 9.15 -8.67 5.88
CA ASP A 124 7.74 -8.59 6.26
C ASP A 124 6.89 -7.81 5.25
N GLY A 125 7.54 -7.14 4.30
CA GLY A 125 6.87 -6.33 3.29
C GLY A 125 7.10 -4.82 3.43
N ILE A 126 7.88 -4.37 4.42
CA ILE A 126 8.27 -2.96 4.54
C ILE A 126 9.50 -2.71 3.67
N ASN A 127 9.27 -2.38 2.41
CA ASN A 127 10.32 -2.22 1.41
C ASN A 127 11.39 -1.20 1.85
N ARG A 128 12.62 -1.38 1.35
CA ARG A 128 13.77 -0.49 1.65
C ARG A 128 13.56 0.95 1.22
N ILE A 129 12.65 1.22 0.29
CA ILE A 129 12.29 2.58 -0.14
C ILE A 129 11.73 3.44 1.00
N TYR A 130 11.17 2.84 2.05
CA TYR A 130 10.64 3.55 3.23
C TYR A 130 11.73 4.06 4.19
N GLY A 131 12.98 3.65 4.04
CA GLY A 131 14.10 4.15 4.84
C GLY A 131 14.46 5.60 4.60
N LYS A 132 15.44 6.10 5.38
CA LYS A 132 16.03 7.44 5.24
C LYS A 132 15.01 8.59 5.33
N GLY A 133 14.08 8.50 6.26
CA GLY A 133 13.10 9.53 6.56
C GLY A 133 11.86 9.56 5.65
N LYS A 134 11.75 8.67 4.67
CA LYS A 134 10.58 8.63 3.77
C LYS A 134 9.37 8.02 4.45
N GLY A 135 9.51 6.80 4.95
CA GLY A 135 8.44 6.10 5.65
C GLY A 135 8.33 6.52 7.12
N PHE A 136 7.25 6.12 7.74
CA PHE A 136 6.95 6.42 9.13
C PHE A 136 6.01 5.38 9.72
N VAL A 137 5.92 5.38 11.05
CA VAL A 137 4.93 4.65 11.84
C VAL A 137 4.27 5.59 12.84
N PHE A 138 3.26 5.11 13.57
CA PHE A 138 2.63 5.89 14.63
C PHE A 138 2.82 5.18 15.98
N ILE A 139 3.21 5.96 16.98
CA ILE A 139 3.42 5.53 18.37
C ILE A 139 2.70 6.53 19.26
N ASN A 140 1.78 6.05 20.09
CA ASN A 140 0.97 6.90 20.97
C ASN A 140 0.30 8.08 20.21
N GLY A 141 -0.18 7.82 18.98
CA GLY A 141 -0.83 8.80 18.11
C GLY A 141 0.10 9.82 17.43
N LYS A 142 1.42 9.71 17.62
CA LYS A 142 2.41 10.59 17.02
C LYS A 142 3.17 9.88 15.90
N LYS A 143 3.48 10.61 14.85
CA LYS A 143 4.26 10.13 13.71
C LYS A 143 5.74 10.00 14.09
N ALA A 144 6.32 8.83 13.86
CA ALA A 144 7.74 8.51 14.05
C ALA A 144 8.37 8.14 12.71
N SER A 145 9.35 8.90 12.24
CA SER A 145 9.99 8.70 10.94
C SER A 145 10.96 7.51 10.98
N ILE A 146 10.98 6.70 9.92
CA ILE A 146 11.95 5.62 9.75
C ILE A 146 13.30 6.24 9.39
N ILE A 147 14.27 6.13 10.29
CA ILE A 147 15.64 6.63 10.09
C ILE A 147 16.59 5.52 9.66
N GLY A 148 17.63 5.88 8.91
CA GLY A 148 18.56 4.90 8.34
C GLY A 148 17.92 3.98 7.31
N ASN A 149 18.52 2.82 7.11
CA ASN A 149 18.04 1.82 6.16
C ASN A 149 17.05 0.87 6.82
N VAL A 150 15.99 0.46 6.10
CA VAL A 150 15.14 -0.67 6.51
C VAL A 150 15.97 -1.94 6.50
N CYS A 151 16.00 -2.67 7.62
CA CYS A 151 16.69 -3.95 7.76
C CYS A 151 15.78 -5.13 7.36
N MET A 152 16.31 -6.35 7.42
CA MET A 152 15.56 -7.55 7.06
C MET A 152 14.32 -7.71 7.97
N ASP A 153 14.52 -7.64 9.29
CA ASP A 153 13.52 -7.98 10.30
C ASP A 153 13.16 -6.80 11.20
N MET A 154 13.67 -5.61 10.93
CA MET A 154 13.43 -4.44 11.76
C MET A 154 13.54 -3.13 11.01
N ILE A 155 12.86 -2.13 11.53
CA ILE A 155 13.03 -0.71 11.22
C ILE A 155 13.46 0.02 12.49
N LEU A 156 14.12 1.15 12.29
CA LEU A 156 14.55 2.06 13.33
C LEU A 156 13.85 3.39 13.12
N VAL A 157 13.21 3.91 14.15
CA VAL A 157 12.41 5.15 14.06
C VAL A 157 12.88 6.17 15.09
N ASP A 158 12.76 7.45 14.73
CA ASP A 158 13.03 8.55 15.63
C ASP A 158 11.84 8.77 16.57
N VAL A 159 12.09 8.69 17.88
CA VAL A 159 11.11 8.90 18.94
C VAL A 159 11.54 9.99 19.92
N THR A 160 12.45 10.89 19.52
CA THR A 160 13.00 11.96 20.35
C THR A 160 11.89 12.76 21.04
N GLU A 161 10.85 13.15 20.30
CA GLU A 161 9.73 13.95 20.79
C GLU A 161 8.50 13.09 21.20
N ILE A 162 8.67 11.77 21.30
CA ILE A 162 7.58 10.84 21.60
C ILE A 162 7.82 10.17 22.95
N SER A 163 6.93 10.44 23.91
CA SER A 163 6.93 9.67 25.17
C SER A 163 6.45 8.25 24.89
N CYS A 164 7.35 7.28 25.04
CA CYS A 164 7.08 5.87 24.80
C CYS A 164 8.01 4.97 25.61
N GLN A 165 7.67 3.70 25.72
CA GLN A 165 8.45 2.67 26.41
C GLN A 165 8.51 1.38 25.58
N GLU A 166 9.39 0.48 25.91
CA GLU A 166 9.44 -0.86 25.34
C GLU A 166 8.14 -1.60 25.61
N GLY A 167 7.61 -2.28 24.58
CA GLY A 167 6.31 -2.93 24.62
C GLY A 167 5.13 -2.07 24.14
N ASP A 168 5.30 -0.74 23.97
CA ASP A 168 4.26 0.11 23.43
C ASP A 168 3.88 -0.33 22.00
N GLU A 169 2.58 -0.25 21.68
CA GLU A 169 2.05 -0.57 20.36
C GLU A 169 2.55 0.42 19.31
N VAL A 170 2.91 -0.12 18.17
CA VAL A 170 3.30 0.63 16.97
C VAL A 170 2.31 0.33 15.86
N ILE A 171 1.70 1.36 15.29
CA ILE A 171 0.81 1.25 14.13
C ILE A 171 1.65 1.56 12.89
N VAL A 172 1.82 0.57 12.01
CA VAL A 172 2.45 0.77 10.71
C VAL A 172 1.44 1.38 9.74
N PHE A 173 0.24 0.80 9.69
CA PHE A 173 -0.94 1.40 9.05
C PHE A 173 -2.23 0.80 9.64
N ASP A 174 -3.30 1.56 9.60
CA ASP A 174 -4.65 1.18 10.02
C ASP A 174 -5.71 1.94 9.20
N LYS A 175 -6.96 1.93 9.65
CA LYS A 175 -8.06 2.66 9.00
C LYS A 175 -7.91 4.20 9.04
N THR A 176 -7.16 4.73 10.01
CA THR A 176 -6.93 6.18 10.20
C THR A 176 -5.64 6.61 9.52
N HIS A 177 -4.59 5.81 9.67
CA HIS A 177 -3.27 6.00 9.08
C HIS A 177 -3.10 4.96 7.98
N THR A 178 -3.63 5.27 6.80
CA THR A 178 -3.86 4.26 5.77
C THR A 178 -2.57 3.76 5.11
N ALA A 179 -2.61 2.54 4.58
CA ALA A 179 -1.54 2.00 3.75
C ALA A 179 -1.26 2.88 2.52
N GLU A 180 -2.26 3.60 2.01
CA GLU A 180 -2.13 4.56 0.92
C GLU A 180 -1.21 5.71 1.32
N THR A 181 -1.48 6.38 2.45
CA THR A 181 -0.65 7.49 2.94
C THR A 181 0.81 7.06 3.19
N LEU A 182 1.02 5.84 3.72
CA LEU A 182 2.36 5.30 3.89
C LEU A 182 3.04 5.02 2.54
N ALA A 183 2.33 4.42 1.58
CA ALA A 183 2.87 4.14 0.26
C ALA A 183 3.26 5.42 -0.50
N GLU A 184 2.40 6.43 -0.49
CA GLU A 184 2.64 7.74 -1.10
C GLU A 184 3.90 8.42 -0.55
N SER A 185 4.19 8.28 0.74
CA SER A 185 5.39 8.84 1.37
C SER A 185 6.70 8.36 0.74
N ALA A 186 6.69 7.19 0.14
CA ALA A 186 7.82 6.58 -0.54
C ALA A 186 7.69 6.60 -2.08
N GLY A 187 6.63 7.22 -2.62
CA GLY A 187 6.39 7.33 -4.06
C GLY A 187 5.89 6.04 -4.70
N THR A 188 5.17 5.21 -3.95
CA THR A 188 4.51 4.00 -4.45
C THR A 188 3.01 4.01 -4.14
N ILE A 189 2.32 2.90 -4.36
CA ILE A 189 0.87 2.75 -4.23
C ILE A 189 0.50 1.73 -3.15
N SER A 190 -0.71 1.85 -2.59
CA SER A 190 -1.22 0.93 -1.56
C SER A 190 -1.22 -0.54 -2.01
N TYR A 191 -1.40 -0.82 -3.31
CA TYR A 191 -1.32 -2.16 -3.87
C TYR A 191 0.03 -2.84 -3.59
N GLU A 192 1.14 -2.14 -3.87
CA GLU A 192 2.48 -2.70 -3.68
C GLU A 192 2.72 -2.99 -2.20
N LEU A 193 2.37 -2.07 -1.33
CA LEU A 193 2.54 -2.26 0.11
C LEU A 193 1.71 -3.44 0.63
N ILE A 194 0.41 -3.50 0.32
CA ILE A 194 -0.50 -4.53 0.83
C ILE A 194 -0.14 -5.92 0.30
N THR A 195 0.20 -6.03 -0.98
CA THR A 195 0.54 -7.33 -1.60
C THR A 195 1.92 -7.83 -1.24
N SER A 196 2.80 -6.97 -0.71
CA SER A 196 4.13 -7.34 -0.23
C SER A 196 4.13 -7.95 1.18
N MET A 197 3.01 -7.89 1.91
CA MET A 197 2.93 -8.43 3.28
C MET A 197 3.22 -9.93 3.30
N ALA A 198 4.22 -10.32 4.11
CA ALA A 198 4.70 -11.69 4.18
C ALA A 198 3.76 -12.58 5.00
N HIS A 199 3.69 -13.87 4.64
CA HIS A 199 2.86 -14.87 5.35
C HIS A 199 3.28 -15.12 6.81
N ARG A 200 4.45 -14.68 7.23
CA ARG A 200 4.93 -14.80 8.63
C ARG A 200 4.29 -13.77 9.57
N ILE A 201 3.67 -12.71 9.04
CA ILE A 201 2.88 -11.77 9.82
C ILE A 201 1.57 -12.46 10.23
N LYS A 202 1.25 -12.39 11.53
CA LYS A 202 0.05 -13.02 12.10
C LYS A 202 -1.03 -11.99 12.40
#